data_0778f6f89261c5e1546f948cd4372674
#
_entry.id   0778f6f89261c5e1546f948cd4372674
#
_cell.length_a   1.000
_cell.length_b   1.000
_cell.length_c   1.000
_cell.angle_alpha   90.00
_cell.angle_beta   90.00
_cell.angle_gamma   90.00
#
_symmetry.space_group_name_H-M   'P 1'
#
loop_
_entity.id
_entity.type
_entity.pdbx_description
1 polymer ?
#
loop_
_entity_poly.entity_id
_entity_poly.type
_entity_poly.pdbx_seq_one_letter_code
_entity_poly.pdbx_strand_id
1 'polypeptide(L)'
;MKNLLRRHWKSGLSVLLGIVVWLFWAVAYPHALSYHEQYQLFLWTGDYLSERLLLPGGFADWLSEFLVQFFLYPWLGGLLLSLLFVGLQCFTACLLPKKLYALSFAVPLFVWWLMGDINVMVALPVALVSVLGLACVRWPRRFWWLDVLVMPLAWWLFGPTACIYGFIRLLQYGWPVLSGVASMAVCVVLTCMCLPQWPVQQLLSGISYYRIPLAYPQLSGYNSDMYELIRQDYLIRNERWDELIKRAEEHVVHTTFWSNSVNLALSQKRQLAERQFCFYQSGDDALIMGSVRDLTSNLPTAEAFYRLGMINSAQRYMFDIQESILNAKKSGRCTKRITECMLINGHYKPAAKQLNLLKQTLFYRDWAEQMEQCLYKDSMLERIPEYKRLRQLRFKDDFLYSYPELEKIFAMLFVNNQDNKMALDYFLAQLLLKGQVQQFMQYLQWAQQYGGYKYMPEGYQDAVRCIQSQGRQGGSYGQYVQRQLKKGGAK
;
A
#
# COMPACT_ATOMS: atom_id res chain seq x y z
N MET A 1 -23.53 6.75 41.45
CA MET A 1 -22.58 6.11 40.47
C MET A 1 -23.08 4.75 39.99
N LYS A 2 -23.43 3.77 40.85
CA LYS A 2 -23.95 2.43 40.43
C LYS A 2 -25.19 2.45 39.56
N ASN A 3 -26.14 3.37 39.79
CA ASN A 3 -27.39 3.46 39.01
C ASN A 3 -27.19 4.11 37.62
N LEU A 4 -26.24 5.03 37.46
CA LEU A 4 -25.81 5.59 36.16
C LEU A 4 -25.10 4.54 35.29
N LEU A 5 -24.21 3.76 35.88
CA LEU A 5 -23.51 2.65 35.20
C LEU A 5 -24.52 1.59 34.74
N ARG A 6 -25.53 1.23 35.54
CA ARG A 6 -26.59 0.28 35.11
C ARG A 6 -27.45 0.82 33.99
N ARG A 7 -27.64 2.13 33.86
CA ARG A 7 -28.47 2.75 32.81
C ARG A 7 -27.74 2.90 31.48
N HIS A 8 -26.39 3.12 31.50
CA HIS A 8 -25.62 3.46 30.32
C HIS A 8 -24.53 2.42 29.95
N TRP A 9 -24.50 1.22 30.58
CA TRP A 9 -23.46 0.24 30.35
C TRP A 9 -23.36 -0.19 28.87
N LYS A 10 -24.50 -0.23 28.16
CA LYS A 10 -24.53 -0.58 26.73
C LYS A 10 -23.79 0.45 25.88
N SER A 11 -24.10 1.72 26.08
CA SER A 11 -23.41 2.83 25.41
C SER A 11 -21.92 2.87 25.78
N GLY A 12 -21.60 2.57 27.05
CA GLY A 12 -20.21 2.46 27.51
C GLY A 12 -19.43 1.38 26.78
N LEU A 13 -20.03 0.20 26.55
CA LEU A 13 -19.39 -0.88 25.76
C LEU A 13 -19.20 -0.51 24.29
N SER A 14 -20.17 0.18 23.67
CA SER A 14 -20.02 0.65 22.28
C SER A 14 -18.91 1.68 22.16
N VAL A 15 -18.80 2.62 23.12
CA VAL A 15 -17.71 3.60 23.17
C VAL A 15 -16.36 2.90 23.40
N LEU A 16 -16.32 1.91 24.29
CA LEU A 16 -15.11 1.13 24.54
C LEU A 16 -14.64 0.42 23.26
N LEU A 17 -15.57 -0.21 22.52
CA LEU A 17 -15.25 -0.81 21.20
C LEU A 17 -14.64 0.25 20.29
N GLY A 18 -15.24 1.43 20.18
CA GLY A 18 -14.72 2.52 19.35
C GLY A 18 -13.31 2.94 19.75
N ILE A 19 -13.04 3.11 21.05
CA ILE A 19 -11.70 3.48 21.55
C ILE A 19 -10.68 2.38 21.22
N VAL A 20 -11.01 1.10 21.44
CA VAL A 20 -10.11 -0.01 21.15
C VAL A 20 -9.79 -0.11 19.65
N VAL A 21 -10.81 0.00 18.79
CA VAL A 21 -10.61 0.01 17.33
C VAL A 21 -9.77 1.22 16.90
N TRP A 22 -10.05 2.40 17.45
CA TRP A 22 -9.28 3.61 17.16
C TRP A 22 -7.80 3.45 17.52
N LEU A 23 -7.50 3.03 18.76
CA LEU A 23 -6.13 2.82 19.22
C LEU A 23 -5.41 1.74 18.40
N PHE A 24 -6.12 0.66 18.04
CA PHE A 24 -5.56 -0.40 17.21
C PHE A 24 -5.08 0.15 15.86
N TRP A 25 -5.94 0.82 15.12
CA TRP A 25 -5.58 1.31 13.79
C TRP A 25 -4.71 2.56 13.80
N ALA A 26 -4.96 3.52 14.67
CA ALA A 26 -4.24 4.79 14.69
C ALA A 26 -2.85 4.68 15.32
N VAL A 27 -2.66 3.82 16.34
CA VAL A 27 -1.42 3.75 17.12
C VAL A 27 -0.65 2.46 16.84
N ALA A 28 -1.31 1.30 16.91
CA ALA A 28 -0.61 0.02 16.74
C ALA A 28 -0.32 -0.31 15.26
N TYR A 29 -1.24 0.04 14.35
CA TYR A 29 -1.15 -0.30 12.92
C TYR A 29 -1.36 0.90 11.97
N PRO A 30 -0.70 2.06 12.14
CA PRO A 30 -0.83 3.22 11.26
C PRO A 30 -0.38 2.92 9.82
N HIS A 31 0.54 1.98 9.65
CA HIS A 31 1.01 1.51 8.35
C HIS A 31 -0.08 0.82 7.52
N ALA A 32 -1.04 0.13 8.16
CA ALA A 32 -2.18 -0.45 7.46
C ALA A 32 -3.12 0.64 6.89
N LEU A 33 -3.35 1.72 7.63
CA LEU A 33 -4.11 2.89 7.14
C LEU A 33 -3.39 3.53 5.94
N SER A 34 -2.09 3.78 6.05
CA SER A 34 -1.27 4.31 4.97
C SER A 34 -1.30 3.42 3.73
N TYR A 35 -1.32 2.10 3.90
CA TYR A 35 -1.43 1.13 2.82
C TYR A 35 -2.79 1.21 2.11
N HIS A 36 -3.88 1.39 2.83
CA HIS A 36 -5.20 1.61 2.21
C HIS A 36 -5.25 2.94 1.46
N GLU A 37 -4.71 4.02 2.03
CA GLU A 37 -4.72 5.34 1.41
C GLU A 37 -3.95 5.38 0.10
N GLN A 38 -2.77 4.75 0.03
CA GLN A 38 -1.89 4.87 -1.14
C GLN A 38 -2.43 4.27 -2.44
N TYR A 39 -3.44 3.39 -2.37
CA TYR A 39 -4.02 2.71 -3.54
C TYR A 39 -5.37 3.27 -3.98
N GLN A 40 -5.64 4.52 -3.63
CA GLN A 40 -6.79 5.25 -4.12
C GLN A 40 -6.42 6.71 -4.44
N LEU A 41 -7.25 7.36 -5.24
CA LEU A 41 -7.19 8.78 -5.54
C LEU A 41 -8.61 9.30 -5.70
N PHE A 42 -9.17 9.81 -4.61
CA PHE A 42 -10.53 10.36 -4.62
C PHE A 42 -10.55 11.73 -5.32
N LEU A 43 -11.39 11.87 -6.33
CA LEU A 43 -11.58 13.11 -7.06
C LEU A 43 -12.93 13.76 -6.73
N TRP A 44 -12.90 15.06 -6.46
CA TRP A 44 -14.11 15.86 -6.17
C TRP A 44 -14.81 16.30 -7.47
N THR A 45 -15.23 15.33 -8.28
CA THR A 45 -15.91 15.60 -9.57
C THR A 45 -17.16 14.73 -9.69
N GLY A 46 -18.17 15.24 -10.42
CA GLY A 46 -19.39 14.48 -10.72
C GLY A 46 -19.10 13.27 -11.62
N ASP A 47 -18.16 13.39 -12.53
CA ASP A 47 -17.75 12.30 -13.42
C ASP A 47 -17.17 11.12 -12.61
N TYR A 48 -16.40 11.40 -11.56
CA TYR A 48 -15.86 10.37 -10.70
C TYR A 48 -16.95 9.58 -9.96
N LEU A 49 -17.99 10.24 -9.45
CA LEU A 49 -19.16 9.58 -8.87
C LEU A 49 -19.91 8.75 -9.91
N SER A 50 -20.16 9.31 -11.09
CA SER A 50 -20.90 8.62 -12.16
C SER A 50 -20.16 7.36 -12.63
N GLU A 51 -18.83 7.41 -12.78
CA GLU A 51 -17.99 6.26 -13.10
C GLU A 51 -18.13 5.12 -12.07
N ARG A 52 -18.11 5.45 -10.79
CA ARG A 52 -18.29 4.44 -9.73
C ARG A 52 -19.70 3.83 -9.74
N LEU A 53 -20.72 4.64 -9.98
CA LEU A 53 -22.12 4.19 -10.05
C LEU A 53 -22.46 3.31 -11.26
N LEU A 54 -21.57 3.15 -12.23
CA LEU A 54 -21.74 2.20 -13.33
C LEU A 54 -21.59 0.73 -12.91
N LEU A 55 -21.07 0.46 -11.72
CA LEU A 55 -20.82 -0.89 -11.23
C LEU A 55 -21.65 -1.19 -9.97
N PRO A 56 -22.08 -2.46 -9.76
CA PRO A 56 -22.75 -2.84 -8.52
C PRO A 56 -21.80 -2.69 -7.33
N GLY A 57 -22.32 -2.09 -6.25
CA GLY A 57 -21.51 -1.71 -5.08
C GLY A 57 -20.78 -0.39 -5.24
N GLY A 58 -20.96 0.30 -6.36
CA GLY A 58 -20.18 1.51 -6.70
C GLY A 58 -20.40 2.68 -5.75
N PHE A 59 -21.55 2.82 -5.12
CA PHE A 59 -21.76 3.85 -4.10
C PHE A 59 -20.97 3.56 -2.82
N ALA A 60 -20.95 2.31 -2.36
CA ALA A 60 -20.13 1.91 -1.22
C ALA A 60 -18.63 2.09 -1.52
N ASP A 61 -18.22 1.82 -2.75
CA ASP A 61 -16.86 2.04 -3.21
C ASP A 61 -16.50 3.54 -3.18
N TRP A 62 -17.31 4.38 -3.80
CA TRP A 62 -17.13 5.83 -3.80
C TRP A 62 -17.06 6.42 -2.37
N LEU A 63 -17.99 6.01 -1.50
CA LEU A 63 -18.02 6.47 -0.11
C LEU A 63 -16.80 5.97 0.68
N SER A 64 -16.35 4.75 0.40
CA SER A 64 -15.14 4.21 1.05
C SER A 64 -13.89 4.96 0.63
N GLU A 65 -13.73 5.28 -0.65
CA GLU A 65 -12.60 6.06 -1.15
C GLU A 65 -12.62 7.49 -0.58
N PHE A 66 -13.81 8.08 -0.44
CA PHE A 66 -13.97 9.35 0.26
C PHE A 66 -13.48 9.28 1.71
N LEU A 67 -13.78 8.21 2.44
CA LEU A 67 -13.29 8.03 3.82
C LEU A 67 -11.80 7.70 3.89
N VAL A 68 -11.31 6.87 2.96
CA VAL A 68 -9.92 6.39 2.95
C VAL A 68 -8.92 7.51 2.65
N GLN A 69 -9.29 8.57 1.92
CA GLN A 69 -8.38 9.71 1.73
C GLN A 69 -7.92 10.33 3.07
N PHE A 70 -8.73 10.26 4.14
CA PHE A 70 -8.37 10.75 5.47
C PHE A 70 -7.38 9.84 6.21
N PHE A 71 -7.09 8.65 5.70
CA PHE A 71 -6.11 7.73 6.28
C PHE A 71 -4.67 8.21 6.11
N LEU A 72 -4.46 9.26 5.31
CA LEU A 72 -3.21 10.00 5.27
C LEU A 72 -2.79 10.48 6.67
N TYR A 73 -3.78 10.77 7.53
CA TYR A 73 -3.60 11.09 8.94
C TYR A 73 -4.10 9.93 9.81
N PRO A 74 -3.22 9.07 10.36
CA PRO A 74 -3.60 7.83 11.04
C PRO A 74 -4.62 8.03 12.17
N TRP A 75 -4.52 9.12 12.94
CA TRP A 75 -5.46 9.41 14.03
C TRP A 75 -6.88 9.65 13.50
N LEU A 76 -7.03 10.34 12.37
CA LEU A 76 -8.31 10.63 11.74
C LEU A 76 -8.86 9.39 11.02
N GLY A 77 -8.01 8.68 10.29
CA GLY A 77 -8.38 7.42 9.64
C GLY A 77 -8.85 6.36 10.64
N GLY A 78 -8.14 6.20 11.74
CA GLY A 78 -8.54 5.32 12.84
C GLY A 78 -9.87 5.72 13.48
N LEU A 79 -10.12 7.03 13.64
CA LEU A 79 -11.40 7.54 14.15
C LEU A 79 -12.55 7.19 13.20
N LEU A 80 -12.40 7.40 11.90
CA LEU A 80 -13.42 7.07 10.91
C LEU A 80 -13.73 5.58 10.88
N LEU A 81 -12.70 4.71 10.92
CA LEU A 81 -12.90 3.28 11.05
C LEU A 81 -13.62 2.92 12.35
N SER A 82 -13.25 3.53 13.48
CA SER A 82 -13.92 3.26 14.75
C SER A 82 -15.39 3.62 14.71
N LEU A 83 -15.78 4.71 14.06
CA LEU A 83 -17.17 5.11 13.86
C LEU A 83 -17.93 4.09 13.00
N LEU A 84 -17.32 3.54 11.93
CA LEU A 84 -17.92 2.46 11.14
C LEU A 84 -18.16 1.21 11.99
N PHE A 85 -17.21 0.81 12.82
CA PHE A 85 -17.33 -0.37 13.69
C PHE A 85 -18.37 -0.18 14.80
N VAL A 86 -18.43 1.00 15.38
CA VAL A 86 -19.50 1.36 16.33
C VAL A 86 -20.86 1.37 15.63
N GLY A 87 -20.93 1.88 14.39
CA GLY A 87 -22.14 1.83 13.56
C GLY A 87 -22.60 0.40 13.31
N LEU A 88 -21.67 -0.51 12.92
CA LEU A 88 -21.97 -1.96 12.76
C LEU A 88 -22.57 -2.54 14.03
N GLN A 89 -21.97 -2.26 15.19
CA GLN A 89 -22.45 -2.75 16.48
C GLN A 89 -23.83 -2.18 16.82
N CYS A 90 -24.03 -0.87 16.66
CA CYS A 90 -25.29 -0.22 17.00
C CYS A 90 -26.45 -0.68 16.12
N PHE A 91 -26.25 -0.78 14.80
CA PHE A 91 -27.30 -1.25 13.90
C PHE A 91 -27.61 -2.73 14.14
N THR A 92 -26.60 -3.57 14.37
CA THR A 92 -26.80 -4.97 14.76
C THR A 92 -27.60 -5.07 16.07
N ALA A 93 -27.27 -4.24 17.08
CA ALA A 93 -28.02 -4.22 18.35
C ALA A 93 -29.45 -3.76 18.18
N CYS A 94 -29.74 -2.87 17.20
CA CYS A 94 -31.08 -2.41 16.87
C CYS A 94 -31.95 -3.51 16.23
N LEU A 95 -31.31 -4.39 15.49
CA LEU A 95 -31.98 -5.53 14.80
C LEU A 95 -32.21 -6.73 15.74
N LEU A 96 -31.39 -6.88 16.78
CA LEU A 96 -31.46 -8.00 17.71
C LEU A 96 -32.40 -7.75 18.89
N PRO A 97 -33.03 -8.80 19.46
CA PRO A 97 -33.76 -8.70 20.72
C PRO A 97 -32.85 -8.21 21.86
N LYS A 98 -33.40 -7.42 22.78
CA LYS A 98 -32.62 -6.84 23.92
C LYS A 98 -31.85 -7.85 24.75
N LYS A 99 -32.32 -9.12 24.80
CA LYS A 99 -31.67 -10.23 25.51
C LYS A 99 -30.36 -10.68 24.83
N LEU A 100 -30.25 -10.49 23.51
CA LEU A 100 -29.10 -10.89 22.69
C LEU A 100 -28.15 -9.70 22.40
N TYR A 101 -28.20 -8.66 23.22
CA TYR A 101 -27.34 -7.47 23.01
C TYR A 101 -25.84 -7.81 22.86
N ALA A 102 -25.33 -8.75 23.66
CA ALA A 102 -23.93 -9.17 23.56
C ALA A 102 -23.56 -9.73 22.18
N LEU A 103 -24.51 -10.38 21.50
CA LEU A 103 -24.28 -10.93 20.14
C LEU A 103 -24.11 -9.81 19.10
N SER A 104 -24.53 -8.58 19.38
CA SER A 104 -24.33 -7.46 18.47
C SER A 104 -22.84 -7.11 18.24
N PHE A 105 -21.93 -7.53 19.12
CA PHE A 105 -20.50 -7.38 18.96
C PHE A 105 -19.89 -8.41 18.02
N ALA A 106 -20.57 -9.50 17.70
CA ALA A 106 -20.04 -10.54 16.82
C ALA A 106 -19.79 -10.03 15.39
N VAL A 107 -20.70 -9.19 14.87
CA VAL A 107 -20.57 -8.62 13.52
C VAL A 107 -19.34 -7.72 13.38
N PRO A 108 -19.13 -6.66 14.19
CA PRO A 108 -17.95 -5.85 14.10
C PRO A 108 -16.65 -6.63 14.37
N LEU A 109 -16.64 -7.58 15.31
CA LEU A 109 -15.47 -8.42 15.57
C LEU A 109 -15.12 -9.32 14.39
N PHE A 110 -16.13 -9.88 13.72
CA PHE A 110 -15.94 -10.68 12.50
C PHE A 110 -15.40 -9.82 11.35
N VAL A 111 -15.96 -8.62 11.15
CA VAL A 111 -15.48 -7.69 10.11
C VAL A 111 -14.04 -7.22 10.44
N TRP A 112 -13.73 -7.01 11.72
CA TRP A 112 -12.38 -6.67 12.14
C TRP A 112 -11.38 -7.79 11.81
N TRP A 113 -11.76 -9.04 12.11
CA TRP A 113 -10.95 -10.19 11.74
C TRP A 113 -10.75 -10.30 10.22
N LEU A 114 -11.80 -10.08 9.41
CA LEU A 114 -11.69 -10.03 7.95
C LEU A 114 -10.73 -8.92 7.48
N MET A 115 -10.84 -7.72 8.04
CA MET A 115 -9.94 -6.60 7.73
C MET A 115 -8.52 -6.79 8.26
N GLY A 116 -8.25 -7.84 9.02
CA GLY A 116 -6.91 -8.32 9.29
C GLY A 116 -6.18 -8.76 8.02
N ASP A 117 -6.89 -9.23 6.99
CA ASP A 117 -6.33 -9.31 5.64
C ASP A 117 -6.27 -7.89 5.04
N ILE A 118 -5.07 -7.41 4.80
CA ILE A 118 -4.80 -6.05 4.31
C ILE A 118 -5.41 -5.77 2.92
N ASN A 119 -5.80 -6.82 2.20
CA ASN A 119 -6.45 -6.69 0.88
C ASN A 119 -7.96 -6.45 0.99
N VAL A 120 -8.57 -6.63 2.15
CA VAL A 120 -9.98 -6.32 2.38
C VAL A 120 -10.16 -4.80 2.37
N MET A 121 -10.98 -4.32 1.44
CA MET A 121 -11.21 -2.89 1.24
C MET A 121 -12.22 -2.32 2.24
N VAL A 122 -12.07 -1.05 2.57
CA VAL A 122 -12.99 -0.31 3.45
C VAL A 122 -14.41 -0.22 2.88
N ALA A 123 -14.59 -0.49 1.59
CA ALA A 123 -15.90 -0.61 0.95
C ALA A 123 -16.78 -1.70 1.59
N LEU A 124 -16.20 -2.78 2.11
CA LEU A 124 -16.94 -3.84 2.78
C LEU A 124 -17.61 -3.36 4.09
N PRO A 125 -16.92 -2.82 5.11
CA PRO A 125 -17.58 -2.29 6.30
C PRO A 125 -18.51 -1.12 5.98
N VAL A 126 -18.23 -0.28 5.00
CA VAL A 126 -19.13 0.81 4.54
C VAL A 126 -20.44 0.23 4.00
N ALA A 127 -20.37 -0.76 3.11
CA ALA A 127 -21.54 -1.42 2.58
C ALA A 127 -22.36 -2.12 3.68
N LEU A 128 -21.71 -2.82 4.61
CA LEU A 128 -22.37 -3.50 5.72
C LEU A 128 -23.07 -2.50 6.66
N VAL A 129 -22.42 -1.39 7.04
CA VAL A 129 -23.05 -0.34 7.85
C VAL A 129 -24.27 0.21 7.15
N SER A 130 -24.17 0.49 5.84
CA SER A 130 -25.25 1.06 5.05
C SER A 130 -26.45 0.11 4.97
N VAL A 131 -26.20 -1.16 4.68
CA VAL A 131 -27.22 -2.20 4.55
C VAL A 131 -27.90 -2.50 5.90
N LEU A 132 -27.14 -2.59 7.00
CA LEU A 132 -27.70 -2.79 8.34
C LEU A 132 -28.50 -1.57 8.80
N GLY A 133 -28.00 -0.36 8.48
CA GLY A 133 -28.73 0.89 8.74
C GLY A 133 -30.07 0.93 7.99
N LEU A 134 -30.05 0.56 6.70
CA LEU A 134 -31.27 0.45 5.89
C LEU A 134 -32.25 -0.60 6.47
N ALA A 135 -31.76 -1.73 6.96
CA ALA A 135 -32.58 -2.77 7.59
C ALA A 135 -33.21 -2.34 8.93
N CYS A 136 -32.64 -1.34 9.62
CA CYS A 136 -33.23 -0.74 10.82
C CYS A 136 -34.45 0.13 10.50
N VAL A 137 -34.59 0.61 9.27
CA VAL A 137 -35.76 1.40 8.84
C VAL A 137 -36.95 0.45 8.68
N ARG A 138 -37.96 0.61 9.55
CA ARG A 138 -39.16 -0.24 9.54
C ARG A 138 -40.30 0.45 8.80
N TRP A 139 -40.67 -0.12 7.66
CA TRP A 139 -41.83 0.33 6.94
C TRP A 139 -43.12 -0.23 7.59
N PRO A 140 -44.25 0.51 7.56
CA PRO A 140 -45.58 -0.06 7.87
C PRO A 140 -45.85 -1.25 6.92
N ARG A 141 -46.48 -2.32 7.43
CA ARG A 141 -46.75 -3.56 6.65
C ARG A 141 -47.43 -3.32 5.30
N ARG A 142 -48.25 -2.27 5.20
CA ARG A 142 -48.93 -1.91 3.94
C ARG A 142 -47.98 -1.48 2.82
N PHE A 143 -46.72 -1.13 3.13
CA PHE A 143 -45.72 -0.68 2.17
C PHE A 143 -44.66 -1.74 1.85
N TRP A 144 -44.98 -3.04 2.08
CA TRP A 144 -44.08 -4.15 1.76
C TRP A 144 -43.59 -4.14 0.31
N TRP A 145 -44.37 -3.60 -0.63
CA TRP A 145 -44.05 -3.49 -2.03
C TRP A 145 -42.84 -2.55 -2.30
N LEU A 146 -42.51 -1.66 -1.36
CA LEU A 146 -41.30 -0.84 -1.47
C LEU A 146 -40.03 -1.69 -1.54
N ASP A 147 -40.01 -2.85 -0.93
CA ASP A 147 -38.88 -3.76 -0.98
C ASP A 147 -38.60 -4.27 -2.43
N VAL A 148 -39.59 -4.26 -3.33
CA VAL A 148 -39.42 -4.58 -4.75
C VAL A 148 -38.47 -3.57 -5.46
N LEU A 149 -38.47 -2.32 -5.01
CA LEU A 149 -37.60 -1.26 -5.52
C LEU A 149 -36.29 -1.13 -4.70
N VAL A 150 -36.43 -1.24 -3.38
CA VAL A 150 -35.29 -0.99 -2.47
C VAL A 150 -34.24 -2.11 -2.55
N MET A 151 -34.65 -3.36 -2.73
CA MET A 151 -33.68 -4.48 -2.79
C MET A 151 -32.77 -4.44 -4.02
N PRO A 152 -33.26 -4.27 -5.27
CA PRO A 152 -32.40 -4.10 -6.43
C PRO A 152 -31.54 -2.83 -6.32
N LEU A 153 -32.10 -1.73 -5.78
CA LEU A 153 -31.33 -0.52 -5.53
C LEU A 153 -30.21 -0.74 -4.50
N ALA A 154 -30.48 -1.47 -3.42
CA ALA A 154 -29.48 -1.84 -2.42
C ALA A 154 -28.36 -2.71 -3.03
N TRP A 155 -28.72 -3.65 -3.93
CA TRP A 155 -27.73 -4.41 -4.69
C TRP A 155 -26.85 -3.49 -5.55
N TRP A 156 -27.46 -2.58 -6.27
CA TRP A 156 -26.71 -1.67 -7.14
C TRP A 156 -25.79 -0.73 -6.35
N LEU A 157 -26.25 -0.19 -5.21
CA LEU A 157 -25.48 0.75 -4.40
C LEU A 157 -24.43 0.07 -3.51
N PHE A 158 -24.76 -1.08 -2.93
CA PHE A 158 -23.94 -1.74 -1.88
C PHE A 158 -23.46 -3.13 -2.27
N GLY A 159 -23.74 -3.61 -3.47
CA GLY A 159 -23.31 -4.90 -3.98
C GLY A 159 -23.90 -6.10 -3.21
N PRO A 160 -23.15 -7.22 -3.15
CA PRO A 160 -23.64 -8.49 -2.56
C PRO A 160 -24.10 -8.40 -1.10
N THR A 161 -23.65 -7.39 -0.34
CA THR A 161 -24.14 -7.18 1.03
C THR A 161 -25.65 -6.92 1.10
N ALA A 162 -26.29 -6.50 -0.02
CA ALA A 162 -27.74 -6.37 -0.12
C ALA A 162 -28.50 -7.69 0.13
N CYS A 163 -27.86 -8.85 -0.08
CA CYS A 163 -28.44 -10.14 0.30
C CYS A 163 -28.72 -10.23 1.81
N ILE A 164 -27.88 -9.59 2.65
CA ILE A 164 -28.07 -9.50 4.10
C ILE A 164 -29.32 -8.67 4.40
N TYR A 165 -29.54 -7.56 3.69
CA TYR A 165 -30.75 -6.76 3.79
C TYR A 165 -31.98 -7.61 3.45
N GLY A 166 -31.98 -8.29 2.31
CA GLY A 166 -33.08 -9.17 1.89
C GLY A 166 -33.38 -10.25 2.91
N PHE A 167 -32.37 -10.90 3.48
CA PHE A 167 -32.53 -11.91 4.53
C PHE A 167 -33.16 -11.31 5.81
N ILE A 168 -32.66 -10.17 6.28
CA ILE A 168 -33.21 -9.50 7.48
C ILE A 168 -34.67 -9.10 7.25
N ARG A 169 -34.99 -8.56 6.07
CA ARG A 169 -36.37 -8.16 5.71
C ARG A 169 -37.29 -9.35 5.67
N LEU A 170 -36.84 -10.52 5.14
CA LEU A 170 -37.61 -11.75 5.13
C LEU A 170 -37.91 -12.21 6.55
N LEU A 171 -36.97 -12.13 7.48
CA LEU A 171 -37.21 -12.45 8.91
C LEU A 171 -38.16 -11.46 9.58
N GLN A 172 -38.20 -10.19 9.18
CA GLN A 172 -39.05 -9.13 9.77
C GLN A 172 -40.51 -9.22 9.28
N TYR A 173 -40.73 -9.50 7.99
CA TYR A 173 -42.03 -9.35 7.34
C TYR A 173 -42.56 -10.63 6.70
N GLY A 174 -41.73 -11.67 6.56
CA GLY A 174 -42.10 -12.95 6.02
C GLY A 174 -42.33 -12.98 4.50
N TRP A 175 -43.23 -13.85 4.03
CA TRP A 175 -43.46 -14.17 2.61
C TRP A 175 -43.72 -12.98 1.67
N PRO A 176 -44.42 -11.87 2.07
CA PRO A 176 -44.66 -10.76 1.15
C PRO A 176 -43.34 -10.14 0.56
N VAL A 177 -42.25 -10.28 1.28
CA VAL A 177 -40.93 -9.72 0.89
C VAL A 177 -40.26 -10.54 -0.22
N LEU A 178 -40.72 -11.74 -0.52
CA LEU A 178 -40.16 -12.59 -1.59
C LEU A 178 -40.23 -11.93 -2.96
N SER A 179 -41.21 -11.07 -3.22
CA SER A 179 -41.25 -10.28 -4.47
C SER A 179 -40.06 -9.32 -4.58
N GLY A 180 -39.62 -8.72 -3.46
CA GLY A 180 -38.40 -7.93 -3.40
C GLY A 180 -37.14 -8.76 -3.60
N VAL A 181 -37.07 -9.95 -2.99
CA VAL A 181 -35.94 -10.88 -3.22
C VAL A 181 -35.92 -11.34 -4.68
N ALA A 182 -37.06 -11.62 -5.29
CA ALA A 182 -37.14 -11.98 -6.71
C ALA A 182 -36.67 -10.80 -7.61
N SER A 183 -37.10 -9.57 -7.33
CA SER A 183 -36.68 -8.39 -8.09
C SER A 183 -35.17 -8.16 -7.98
N MET A 184 -34.57 -8.37 -6.79
CA MET A 184 -33.13 -8.33 -6.60
C MET A 184 -32.42 -9.42 -7.40
N ALA A 185 -32.93 -10.66 -7.38
CA ALA A 185 -32.37 -11.76 -8.15
C ALA A 185 -32.39 -11.47 -9.66
N VAL A 186 -33.49 -10.90 -10.19
CA VAL A 186 -33.56 -10.45 -11.57
C VAL A 186 -32.51 -9.37 -11.85
N CYS A 187 -32.35 -8.40 -10.96
CA CYS A 187 -31.31 -7.35 -11.09
C CYS A 187 -29.91 -7.96 -11.12
N VAL A 188 -29.61 -8.95 -10.27
CA VAL A 188 -28.32 -9.66 -10.26
C VAL A 188 -28.07 -10.37 -11.60
N VAL A 189 -29.06 -11.09 -12.12
CA VAL A 189 -28.96 -11.78 -13.42
C VAL A 189 -28.73 -10.78 -14.55
N LEU A 190 -29.50 -9.70 -14.59
CA LEU A 190 -29.34 -8.65 -15.58
C LEU A 190 -27.94 -8.00 -15.48
N THR A 191 -27.43 -7.76 -14.27
CA THR A 191 -26.09 -7.23 -14.06
C THR A 191 -25.03 -8.17 -14.65
N CYS A 192 -25.12 -9.47 -14.41
CA CYS A 192 -24.21 -10.46 -14.98
C CYS A 192 -24.28 -10.53 -16.52
N MET A 193 -25.46 -10.31 -17.09
CA MET A 193 -25.63 -10.29 -18.54
C MET A 193 -25.13 -8.97 -19.19
N CYS A 194 -25.34 -7.84 -18.53
CA CYS A 194 -24.98 -6.53 -19.05
C CYS A 194 -23.51 -6.15 -18.84
N LEU A 195 -22.80 -6.82 -17.90
CA LEU A 195 -21.40 -6.57 -17.58
C LEU A 195 -20.53 -7.81 -17.88
N PRO A 196 -20.50 -8.32 -19.13
CA PRO A 196 -19.77 -9.54 -19.48
C PRO A 196 -18.25 -9.42 -19.34
N GLN A 197 -17.70 -8.20 -19.26
CA GLN A 197 -16.28 -7.94 -19.01
C GLN A 197 -15.86 -8.32 -17.58
N TRP A 198 -16.80 -8.51 -16.65
CA TRP A 198 -16.52 -8.89 -15.29
C TRP A 198 -16.83 -10.36 -15.06
N PRO A 199 -15.92 -11.15 -14.45
CA PRO A 199 -16.21 -12.51 -14.03
C PRO A 199 -17.41 -12.54 -13.06
N VAL A 200 -18.36 -13.45 -13.30
CA VAL A 200 -19.55 -13.58 -12.46
C VAL A 200 -19.20 -13.77 -10.98
N GLN A 201 -18.12 -14.49 -10.68
CA GLN A 201 -17.63 -14.67 -9.32
C GLN A 201 -17.25 -13.36 -8.65
N GLN A 202 -16.62 -12.42 -9.37
CA GLN A 202 -16.27 -11.11 -8.84
C GLN A 202 -17.52 -10.25 -8.61
N LEU A 203 -18.49 -10.29 -9.53
CA LEU A 203 -19.76 -9.59 -9.36
C LEU A 203 -20.51 -10.09 -8.10
N LEU A 204 -20.53 -11.40 -7.88
CA LEU A 204 -21.22 -12.00 -6.74
C LEU A 204 -20.45 -11.87 -5.41
N SER A 205 -19.12 -11.81 -5.43
CA SER A 205 -18.30 -11.59 -4.22
C SER A 205 -18.08 -10.10 -3.88
N GLY A 206 -18.37 -9.20 -4.82
CA GLY A 206 -18.19 -7.77 -4.68
C GLY A 206 -16.88 -7.26 -5.26
N ILE A 207 -16.96 -6.55 -6.40
CA ILE A 207 -15.81 -6.06 -7.15
C ILE A 207 -14.89 -5.17 -6.30
N SER A 208 -15.47 -4.37 -5.40
CA SER A 208 -14.76 -3.36 -4.63
C SER A 208 -14.45 -3.79 -3.20
N TYR A 209 -14.73 -5.04 -2.82
CA TYR A 209 -14.53 -5.50 -1.45
C TYR A 209 -13.13 -6.06 -1.21
N TYR A 210 -12.44 -6.43 -2.27
CA TYR A 210 -11.12 -7.03 -2.15
C TYR A 210 -10.14 -6.44 -3.18
N ARG A 211 -8.92 -6.10 -2.75
CA ARG A 211 -7.93 -5.44 -3.60
C ARG A 211 -7.35 -6.34 -4.68
N ILE A 212 -7.24 -7.64 -4.39
CA ILE A 212 -6.75 -8.64 -5.34
C ILE A 212 -7.96 -9.38 -5.91
N PRO A 213 -8.03 -9.67 -7.24
CA PRO A 213 -9.12 -10.45 -7.79
C PRO A 213 -9.20 -11.82 -7.12
N LEU A 214 -10.35 -12.13 -6.54
CA LEU A 214 -10.62 -13.44 -5.96
C LEU A 214 -11.27 -14.33 -7.01
N ALA A 215 -10.60 -15.44 -7.34
CA ALA A 215 -11.27 -16.56 -8.02
C ALA A 215 -12.21 -17.28 -7.03
N TYR A 216 -11.77 -17.34 -5.75
CA TYR A 216 -12.56 -17.92 -4.64
C TYR A 216 -12.39 -17.03 -3.40
N PRO A 217 -13.42 -16.91 -2.54
CA PRO A 217 -13.32 -16.20 -1.28
C PRO A 217 -12.23 -16.84 -0.40
N GLN A 218 -11.18 -16.09 -0.11
CA GLN A 218 -10.14 -16.50 0.83
C GLN A 218 -10.30 -15.68 2.10
N LEU A 219 -10.65 -16.35 3.20
CA LEU A 219 -10.75 -15.74 4.52
C LEU A 219 -9.42 -15.97 5.25
N SER A 220 -8.38 -15.23 4.86
CA SER A 220 -7.02 -15.44 5.38
C SER A 220 -6.78 -14.74 6.72
N GLY A 221 -7.51 -13.64 6.98
CA GLY A 221 -7.28 -12.84 8.17
C GLY A 221 -5.91 -12.16 8.20
N TYR A 222 -5.34 -12.00 9.40
CA TYR A 222 -4.08 -11.32 9.63
C TYR A 222 -2.86 -12.15 9.17
N ASN A 223 -1.96 -11.51 8.41
CA ASN A 223 -0.68 -12.07 7.97
C ASN A 223 0.46 -11.19 8.51
N SER A 224 1.24 -11.72 9.46
CA SER A 224 2.32 -11.00 10.15
C SER A 224 3.40 -10.49 9.19
N ASP A 225 3.79 -11.32 8.22
CA ASP A 225 4.87 -10.98 7.28
C ASP A 225 4.44 -9.84 6.36
N MET A 226 3.20 -9.90 5.84
CA MET A 226 2.66 -8.81 5.02
C MET A 226 2.58 -7.50 5.83
N TYR A 227 2.13 -7.56 7.08
CA TYR A 227 2.07 -6.37 7.95
C TYR A 227 3.46 -5.82 8.26
N GLU A 228 4.48 -6.67 8.37
CA GLU A 228 5.86 -6.21 8.53
C GLU A 228 6.38 -5.53 7.27
N LEU A 229 6.11 -6.09 6.07
CA LEU A 229 6.52 -5.47 4.81
C LEU A 229 5.86 -4.10 4.58
N ILE A 230 4.55 -3.97 4.82
CA ILE A 230 3.88 -2.67 4.68
C ILE A 230 4.31 -1.66 5.77
N ARG A 231 4.76 -2.15 6.94
CA ARG A 231 5.38 -1.30 7.97
C ARG A 231 6.70 -0.73 7.47
N GLN A 232 7.53 -1.55 6.82
CA GLN A 232 8.78 -1.06 6.22
C GLN A 232 8.52 0.01 5.15
N ASP A 233 7.55 -0.21 4.26
CA ASP A 233 7.15 0.81 3.28
C ASP A 233 6.67 2.10 3.95
N TYR A 234 5.88 1.99 5.02
CA TYR A 234 5.45 3.15 5.80
C TYR A 234 6.63 3.92 6.42
N LEU A 235 7.64 3.21 6.93
CA LEU A 235 8.85 3.82 7.48
C LEU A 235 9.70 4.48 6.39
N ILE A 236 9.80 3.87 5.20
CA ILE A 236 10.45 4.45 4.02
C ILE A 236 9.74 5.74 3.59
N ARG A 237 8.41 5.70 3.47
CA ARG A 237 7.58 6.85 3.08
C ARG A 237 7.76 8.04 4.02
N ASN A 238 7.99 7.78 5.31
CA ASN A 238 8.19 8.79 6.35
C ASN A 238 9.67 9.05 6.70
N GLU A 239 10.61 8.49 5.93
CA GLU A 239 12.06 8.63 6.12
C GLU A 239 12.57 8.24 7.52
N ARG A 240 11.86 7.31 8.19
CA ARG A 240 12.19 6.83 9.54
C ARG A 240 13.23 5.69 9.47
N TRP A 241 14.41 6.00 8.92
CA TRP A 241 15.44 5.01 8.59
C TRP A 241 15.98 4.27 9.81
N ASP A 242 16.26 4.97 10.91
CA ASP A 242 16.80 4.34 12.14
C ASP A 242 15.81 3.34 12.74
N GLU A 243 14.52 3.65 12.69
CA GLU A 243 13.48 2.75 13.17
C GLU A 243 13.33 1.53 12.27
N LEU A 244 13.44 1.70 10.95
CA LEU A 244 13.42 0.59 10.00
C LEU A 244 14.59 -0.36 10.26
N ILE A 245 15.81 0.16 10.42
CA ILE A 245 17.00 -0.64 10.70
C ILE A 245 16.84 -1.38 12.03
N LYS A 246 16.44 -0.69 13.09
CA LYS A 246 16.19 -1.31 14.40
C LYS A 246 15.14 -2.43 14.30
N ARG A 247 14.05 -2.18 13.58
CA ARG A 247 12.99 -3.16 13.39
C ARG A 247 13.47 -4.38 12.62
N ALA A 248 14.34 -4.18 11.61
CA ALA A 248 14.93 -5.25 10.82
C ALA A 248 15.89 -6.14 11.64
N GLU A 249 16.47 -5.65 12.74
CA GLU A 249 17.24 -6.46 13.71
C GLU A 249 16.35 -7.40 14.50
N GLU A 250 15.11 -6.97 14.79
CA GLU A 250 14.16 -7.73 15.62
C GLU A 250 13.31 -8.71 14.79
N HIS A 251 12.96 -8.35 13.56
CA HIS A 251 12.03 -9.10 12.70
C HIS A 251 12.58 -9.25 11.29
N VAL A 252 12.82 -10.48 10.87
CA VAL A 252 13.34 -10.82 9.55
C VAL A 252 12.24 -11.48 8.73
N VAL A 253 11.93 -10.90 7.55
CA VAL A 253 11.07 -11.52 6.54
C VAL A 253 11.93 -11.90 5.33
N HIS A 254 11.94 -13.18 4.97
CA HIS A 254 12.83 -13.71 3.93
C HIS A 254 12.31 -13.42 2.51
N THR A 255 12.18 -12.13 2.17
CA THR A 255 11.71 -11.66 0.86
C THR A 255 12.68 -10.64 0.26
N THR A 256 12.61 -10.48 -1.06
CA THR A 256 13.39 -9.46 -1.78
C THR A 256 12.96 -8.05 -1.38
N PHE A 257 11.66 -7.83 -1.19
CA PHE A 257 11.12 -6.56 -0.69
C PHE A 257 11.80 -6.15 0.62
N TRP A 258 11.90 -7.09 1.58
CA TRP A 258 12.54 -6.83 2.87
C TRP A 258 14.01 -6.43 2.70
N SER A 259 14.78 -7.19 1.89
CA SER A 259 16.19 -6.88 1.62
C SER A 259 16.37 -5.51 0.98
N ASN A 260 15.54 -5.18 -0.03
CA ASN A 260 15.57 -3.87 -0.69
C ASN A 260 15.29 -2.73 0.30
N SER A 261 14.28 -2.90 1.16
CA SER A 261 13.90 -1.89 2.17
C SER A 261 15.03 -1.62 3.16
N VAL A 262 15.65 -2.69 3.69
CA VAL A 262 16.74 -2.59 4.67
C VAL A 262 17.99 -1.99 4.03
N ASN A 263 18.38 -2.45 2.86
CA ASN A 263 19.55 -1.93 2.14
C ASN A 263 19.36 -0.45 1.76
N LEU A 264 18.16 -0.05 1.38
CA LEU A 264 17.82 1.36 1.16
C LEU A 264 18.04 2.18 2.45
N ALA A 265 17.50 1.73 3.57
CA ALA A 265 17.66 2.42 4.85
C ALA A 265 19.12 2.52 5.28
N LEU A 266 19.88 1.43 5.18
CA LEU A 266 21.32 1.41 5.45
C LEU A 266 22.08 2.41 4.57
N SER A 267 21.72 2.51 3.28
CA SER A 267 22.36 3.45 2.37
C SER A 267 22.05 4.90 2.73
N GLN A 268 20.82 5.23 3.13
CA GLN A 268 20.45 6.57 3.58
C GLN A 268 21.18 6.98 4.86
N LYS A 269 21.52 6.01 5.71
CA LYS A 269 22.30 6.20 6.94
C LYS A 269 23.80 6.05 6.73
N ARG A 270 24.28 5.83 5.50
CA ARG A 270 25.70 5.57 5.16
C ARG A 270 26.27 4.36 5.89
N GLN A 271 25.47 3.36 6.16
CA GLN A 271 25.83 2.12 6.85
C GLN A 271 25.81 0.89 5.94
N LEU A 272 25.50 1.04 4.64
CA LEU A 272 25.37 -0.10 3.73
C LEU A 272 26.68 -0.89 3.64
N ALA A 273 27.80 -0.21 3.41
CA ALA A 273 29.12 -0.82 3.31
C ALA A 273 29.59 -1.51 4.60
N GLU A 274 29.05 -1.09 5.75
CA GLU A 274 29.44 -1.63 7.07
C GLU A 274 28.56 -2.81 7.48
N ARG A 275 27.24 -2.74 7.19
CA ARG A 275 26.28 -3.61 7.87
C ARG A 275 25.40 -4.44 6.91
N GLN A 276 25.56 -4.35 5.59
CA GLN A 276 24.71 -5.05 4.63
C GLN A 276 24.54 -6.54 4.95
N PHE A 277 25.64 -7.25 5.16
CA PHE A 277 25.64 -8.70 5.37
C PHE A 277 25.30 -9.13 6.81
N CYS A 278 25.11 -8.17 7.72
CA CYS A 278 24.51 -8.45 9.03
C CYS A 278 23.02 -8.76 8.93
N PHE A 279 22.39 -8.38 7.81
CA PHE A 279 20.98 -8.61 7.53
C PHE A 279 20.79 -9.70 6.47
N TYR A 280 19.58 -10.24 6.40
CA TYR A 280 19.21 -11.16 5.34
C TYR A 280 19.34 -10.49 3.97
N GLN A 281 19.97 -11.19 3.02
CA GLN A 281 20.10 -10.79 1.63
C GLN A 281 19.45 -11.83 0.72
N SER A 282 18.59 -11.39 -0.19
CA SER A 282 17.85 -12.27 -1.10
C SER A 282 18.68 -12.76 -2.31
N GLY A 283 19.95 -12.35 -2.41
CA GLY A 283 20.84 -12.63 -3.54
C GLY A 283 21.02 -11.38 -4.41
N ASP A 284 21.15 -11.58 -5.72
CA ASP A 284 21.44 -10.52 -6.71
C ASP A 284 20.40 -9.39 -6.71
N ASP A 285 19.16 -9.70 -6.35
CA ASP A 285 18.04 -8.77 -6.32
C ASP A 285 17.93 -7.98 -5.00
N ALA A 286 18.88 -8.18 -4.06
CA ALA A 286 18.79 -7.63 -2.71
C ALA A 286 18.85 -6.09 -2.64
N LEU A 287 19.46 -5.42 -3.63
CA LEU A 287 19.49 -3.95 -3.72
C LEU A 287 18.38 -3.38 -4.58
N ILE A 288 18.17 -3.99 -5.73
CA ILE A 288 17.19 -3.60 -6.74
C ILE A 288 16.54 -4.88 -7.25
N MET A 289 15.23 -4.92 -7.22
CA MET A 289 14.45 -6.04 -7.74
C MET A 289 14.01 -5.75 -9.18
N GLY A 290 13.95 -6.78 -10.01
CA GLY A 290 13.32 -6.69 -11.33
C GLY A 290 11.84 -6.29 -11.20
N SER A 291 11.32 -5.54 -12.19
CA SER A 291 9.94 -5.08 -12.15
C SER A 291 8.96 -6.26 -12.12
N VAL A 292 8.07 -6.22 -11.16
CA VAL A 292 6.95 -7.15 -10.99
C VAL A 292 5.64 -6.37 -11.09
N ARG A 293 4.65 -6.94 -11.76
CA ARG A 293 3.32 -6.31 -11.87
C ARG A 293 2.47 -6.68 -10.66
N ASP A 294 2.75 -6.03 -9.56
CA ASP A 294 1.92 -6.10 -8.35
C ASP A 294 1.84 -4.72 -7.65
N LEU A 295 1.05 -4.69 -6.58
CA LEU A 295 0.73 -3.46 -5.88
C LEU A 295 1.85 -2.96 -4.95
N THR A 296 2.80 -3.82 -4.54
CA THR A 296 3.71 -3.52 -3.41
C THR A 296 5.17 -3.78 -3.70
N SER A 297 5.51 -4.87 -4.40
CA SER A 297 6.89 -5.35 -4.52
C SER A 297 7.87 -4.31 -5.05
N ASN A 298 7.40 -3.47 -5.96
CA ASN A 298 8.21 -2.43 -6.60
C ASN A 298 8.48 -1.18 -5.74
N LEU A 299 7.80 -0.99 -4.61
CA LEU A 299 7.86 0.27 -3.84
C LEU A 299 9.27 0.62 -3.35
N PRO A 300 10.02 -0.27 -2.66
CA PRO A 300 11.37 0.05 -2.20
C PRO A 300 12.34 0.30 -3.35
N THR A 301 12.21 -0.47 -4.44
CA THR A 301 13.04 -0.31 -5.63
C THR A 301 12.79 1.02 -6.33
N ALA A 302 11.54 1.44 -6.47
CA ALA A 302 11.19 2.74 -7.04
C ALA A 302 11.79 3.89 -6.21
N GLU A 303 11.74 3.78 -4.89
CA GLU A 303 12.33 4.76 -3.99
C GLU A 303 13.87 4.77 -4.06
N ALA A 304 14.50 3.59 -4.17
CA ALA A 304 15.94 3.47 -4.36
C ALA A 304 16.39 4.15 -5.67
N PHE A 305 15.71 3.90 -6.78
CA PHE A 305 15.99 4.55 -8.05
C PHE A 305 15.82 6.07 -7.99
N TYR A 306 14.77 6.54 -7.33
CA TYR A 306 14.54 7.97 -7.15
C TYR A 306 15.72 8.62 -6.41
N ARG A 307 16.17 8.03 -5.31
CA ARG A 307 17.28 8.57 -4.50
C ARG A 307 18.65 8.45 -5.16
N LEU A 308 18.84 7.45 -6.03
CA LEU A 308 20.04 7.29 -6.86
C LEU A 308 20.11 8.32 -8.00
N GLY A 309 19.03 9.04 -8.30
CA GLY A 309 18.95 9.93 -9.46
C GLY A 309 18.56 9.23 -10.76
N MET A 310 18.15 7.94 -10.70
CA MET A 310 17.61 7.20 -11.85
C MET A 310 16.12 7.50 -12.03
N ILE A 311 15.83 8.75 -12.37
CA ILE A 311 14.47 9.32 -12.33
C ILE A 311 13.52 8.60 -13.31
N ASN A 312 13.99 8.23 -14.51
CA ASN A 312 13.18 7.50 -15.49
C ASN A 312 12.81 6.10 -15.00
N SER A 313 13.75 5.41 -14.33
CA SER A 313 13.49 4.09 -13.75
C SER A 313 12.51 4.19 -12.57
N ALA A 314 12.68 5.17 -11.69
CA ALA A 314 11.73 5.43 -10.61
C ALA A 314 10.32 5.71 -11.14
N GLN A 315 10.20 6.53 -12.19
CA GLN A 315 8.93 6.84 -12.84
C GLN A 315 8.29 5.58 -13.42
N ARG A 316 9.06 4.72 -14.12
CA ARG A 316 8.58 3.46 -14.68
C ARG A 316 8.01 2.55 -13.61
N TYR A 317 8.77 2.31 -12.52
CA TYR A 317 8.30 1.44 -11.43
C TYR A 317 7.04 1.97 -10.75
N MET A 318 6.88 3.30 -10.63
CA MET A 318 5.65 3.90 -10.13
C MET A 318 4.47 3.73 -11.09
N PHE A 319 4.71 3.74 -12.42
CA PHE A 319 3.68 3.39 -13.39
C PHE A 319 3.29 1.91 -13.29
N ASP A 320 4.27 1.00 -13.15
CA ASP A 320 3.99 -0.43 -13.01
C ASP A 320 3.10 -0.73 -11.79
N ILE A 321 3.35 -0.03 -10.66
CA ILE A 321 2.49 -0.11 -9.46
C ILE A 321 1.09 0.43 -9.77
N GLN A 322 0.98 1.61 -10.39
CA GLN A 322 -0.30 2.26 -10.68
C GLN A 322 -1.16 1.43 -11.64
N GLU A 323 -0.56 0.84 -12.67
CA GLU A 323 -1.26 -0.03 -13.64
C GLU A 323 -1.66 -1.38 -13.03
N SER A 324 -1.08 -1.75 -11.89
CA SER A 324 -1.47 -2.96 -11.13
C SER A 324 -2.71 -2.74 -10.26
N ILE A 325 -3.16 -1.49 -10.09
CA ILE A 325 -4.36 -1.18 -9.30
C ILE A 325 -5.60 -1.53 -10.12
N LEU A 326 -6.48 -2.34 -9.53
CA LEU A 326 -7.68 -2.82 -10.20
C LEU A 326 -8.73 -1.71 -10.41
N ASN A 327 -9.67 -2.01 -11.32
CA ASN A 327 -10.87 -1.20 -11.55
C ASN A 327 -10.55 0.22 -12.06
N ALA A 328 -9.48 0.37 -12.84
CA ALA A 328 -9.00 1.65 -13.36
C ALA A 328 -8.78 2.74 -12.27
N LYS A 329 -8.58 2.31 -11.02
CA LYS A 329 -8.26 3.21 -9.92
C LYS A 329 -6.84 3.75 -10.05
N LYS A 330 -6.60 4.94 -9.50
CA LYS A 330 -5.29 5.57 -9.46
C LYS A 330 -4.80 5.67 -8.03
N SER A 331 -3.48 5.81 -7.87
CA SER A 331 -2.82 6.04 -6.60
C SER A 331 -2.44 7.51 -6.46
N GLY A 332 -2.85 8.16 -5.39
CA GLY A 332 -2.40 9.51 -5.06
C GLY A 332 -0.88 9.59 -4.90
N ARG A 333 -0.31 8.60 -4.19
CA ARG A 333 1.15 8.47 -3.99
C ARG A 333 1.89 8.29 -5.31
N CYS A 334 1.46 7.34 -6.15
CA CYS A 334 2.12 7.09 -7.43
C CYS A 334 1.99 8.29 -8.37
N THR A 335 0.80 8.87 -8.49
CA THR A 335 0.57 10.06 -9.33
C THR A 335 1.47 11.22 -8.91
N LYS A 336 1.60 11.47 -7.60
CA LYS A 336 2.52 12.50 -7.08
C LYS A 336 3.96 12.19 -7.45
N ARG A 337 4.47 10.98 -7.18
CA ARG A 337 5.87 10.61 -7.49
C ARG A 337 6.16 10.64 -8.99
N ILE A 338 5.24 10.18 -9.83
CA ILE A 338 5.33 10.28 -11.29
C ILE A 338 5.45 11.76 -11.72
N THR A 339 4.65 12.64 -11.12
CA THR A 339 4.69 14.09 -11.39
C THR A 339 6.03 14.70 -10.95
N GLU A 340 6.55 14.34 -9.78
CA GLU A 340 7.87 14.76 -9.32
C GLU A 340 8.96 14.34 -10.30
N CYS A 341 8.94 13.10 -10.78
CA CYS A 341 9.88 12.61 -11.79
C CYS A 341 9.79 13.43 -13.09
N MET A 342 8.57 13.74 -13.56
CA MET A 342 8.37 14.57 -14.74
C MET A 342 8.90 15.98 -14.56
N LEU A 343 8.69 16.61 -13.40
CA LEU A 343 9.21 17.95 -13.06
C LEU A 343 10.74 17.97 -13.01
N ILE A 344 11.34 16.95 -12.37
CA ILE A 344 12.80 16.82 -12.29
C ILE A 344 13.41 16.68 -13.68
N ASN A 345 12.76 15.93 -14.57
CA ASN A 345 13.21 15.74 -15.96
C ASN A 345 12.92 16.94 -16.88
N GLY A 346 12.12 17.92 -16.44
CA GLY A 346 11.69 19.04 -17.28
C GLY A 346 10.58 18.69 -18.26
N HIS A 347 9.87 17.55 -18.04
CA HIS A 347 8.72 17.14 -18.85
C HIS A 347 7.44 17.86 -18.41
N TYR A 348 7.41 19.20 -18.60
CA TYR A 348 6.37 20.06 -18.03
C TYR A 348 4.97 19.81 -18.59
N LYS A 349 4.86 19.51 -19.90
CA LYS A 349 3.55 19.28 -20.53
C LYS A 349 2.82 18.07 -19.96
N PRO A 350 3.41 16.87 -19.81
CA PRO A 350 2.76 15.76 -19.12
C PRO A 350 2.61 16.01 -17.61
N ALA A 351 3.58 16.69 -16.95
CA ALA A 351 3.47 17.06 -15.53
C ALA A 351 2.22 17.91 -15.27
N ALA A 352 1.92 18.90 -16.13
CA ALA A 352 0.73 19.74 -16.01
C ALA A 352 -0.57 18.92 -16.01
N LYS A 353 -0.67 17.84 -16.80
CA LYS A 353 -1.83 16.95 -16.81
C LYS A 353 -2.02 16.24 -15.46
N GLN A 354 -0.93 15.75 -14.89
CA GLN A 354 -0.97 15.07 -13.58
C GLN A 354 -1.27 16.06 -12.44
N LEU A 355 -0.71 17.28 -12.51
CA LEU A 355 -1.02 18.34 -11.55
C LEU A 355 -2.50 18.73 -11.59
N ASN A 356 -3.09 18.83 -12.78
CA ASN A 356 -4.53 19.12 -12.94
C ASN A 356 -5.40 18.02 -12.31
N LEU A 357 -4.97 16.77 -12.38
CA LEU A 357 -5.66 15.65 -11.69
C LEU A 357 -5.53 15.79 -10.16
N LEU A 358 -4.32 16.04 -9.65
CA LEU A 358 -4.07 16.16 -8.21
C LEU A 358 -4.74 17.39 -7.59
N LYS A 359 -4.94 18.48 -8.33
CA LYS A 359 -5.70 19.65 -7.87
C LYS A 359 -7.18 19.33 -7.58
N GLN A 360 -7.72 18.25 -8.13
CA GLN A 360 -9.08 17.79 -7.85
C GLN A 360 -9.19 16.95 -6.57
N THR A 361 -8.10 16.76 -5.85
CA THR A 361 -8.07 16.00 -4.59
C THR A 361 -8.06 16.92 -3.37
N LEU A 362 -8.40 16.40 -2.20
CA LEU A 362 -8.40 17.19 -0.96
C LEU A 362 -6.97 17.43 -0.43
N PHE A 363 -6.13 16.39 -0.39
CA PHE A 363 -4.85 16.45 0.31
C PHE A 363 -3.62 16.67 -0.58
N TYR A 364 -3.76 16.48 -1.89
CA TYR A 364 -2.66 16.75 -2.83
C TYR A 364 -2.83 18.09 -3.57
N ARG A 365 -3.96 18.79 -3.39
CA ARG A 365 -4.27 20.05 -4.06
C ARG A 365 -3.21 21.12 -3.83
N ASP A 366 -2.93 21.43 -2.57
CA ASP A 366 -2.01 22.52 -2.22
C ASP A 366 -0.61 22.28 -2.79
N TRP A 367 -0.13 21.03 -2.71
CA TRP A 367 1.12 20.67 -3.33
C TRP A 367 1.08 20.82 -4.85
N ALA A 368 0.00 20.40 -5.49
CA ALA A 368 -0.14 20.49 -6.95
C ALA A 368 -0.20 21.94 -7.43
N GLU A 369 -0.89 22.83 -6.71
CA GLU A 369 -0.95 24.26 -7.00
C GLU A 369 0.43 24.93 -6.83
N GLN A 370 1.20 24.55 -5.82
CA GLN A 370 2.56 25.02 -5.64
C GLN A 370 3.48 24.57 -6.79
N MET A 371 3.39 23.30 -7.21
CA MET A 371 4.20 22.76 -8.29
C MET A 371 3.79 23.30 -9.66
N GLU A 372 2.54 23.65 -9.85
CA GLU A 372 2.05 24.29 -11.08
C GLU A 372 2.77 25.64 -11.33
N GLN A 373 3.04 26.40 -10.28
CA GLN A 373 3.78 27.66 -10.38
C GLN A 373 5.23 27.48 -10.85
N CYS A 374 5.77 26.25 -10.66
CA CYS A 374 7.13 25.89 -11.07
C CYS A 374 7.20 25.40 -12.54
N LEU A 375 6.08 25.20 -13.22
CA LEU A 375 6.06 24.73 -14.60
C LEU A 375 6.83 25.72 -15.50
N TYR A 376 7.72 25.19 -16.33
CA TYR A 376 8.59 25.95 -17.24
C TYR A 376 9.52 26.98 -16.54
N LYS A 377 9.71 26.83 -15.21
CA LYS A 377 10.57 27.73 -14.43
C LYS A 377 11.59 26.91 -13.64
N ASP A 378 12.67 26.50 -14.31
CA ASP A 378 13.75 25.69 -13.70
C ASP A 378 14.30 26.30 -12.42
N SER A 379 14.49 27.63 -12.40
CA SER A 379 15.00 28.35 -11.24
C SER A 379 14.13 28.22 -9.98
N MET A 380 12.82 28.01 -10.14
CA MET A 380 11.91 27.77 -9.02
C MET A 380 12.03 26.33 -8.50
N LEU A 381 12.13 25.35 -9.39
CA LEU A 381 12.35 23.96 -9.01
C LEU A 381 13.69 23.76 -8.30
N GLU A 382 14.73 24.47 -8.70
CA GLU A 382 16.05 24.43 -8.05
C GLU A 382 16.07 25.05 -6.65
N ARG A 383 15.06 25.80 -6.24
CA ARG A 383 14.88 26.24 -4.85
C ARG A 383 14.46 25.14 -3.92
N ILE A 384 13.91 24.02 -4.45
CA ILE A 384 13.56 22.83 -3.69
C ILE A 384 14.82 21.97 -3.58
N PRO A 385 15.43 21.82 -2.38
CA PRO A 385 16.75 21.20 -2.22
C PRO A 385 16.81 19.78 -2.78
N GLU A 386 15.74 18.99 -2.58
CA GLU A 386 15.65 17.61 -3.09
C GLU A 386 15.66 17.58 -4.62
N TYR A 387 14.85 18.40 -5.28
CA TYR A 387 14.78 18.42 -6.74
C TYR A 387 16.07 18.95 -7.37
N LYS A 388 16.69 19.98 -6.74
CA LYS A 388 18.02 20.46 -7.14
C LYS A 388 19.05 19.34 -7.09
N ARG A 389 19.13 18.61 -5.96
CA ARG A 389 20.04 17.47 -5.78
C ARG A 389 19.79 16.39 -6.84
N LEU A 390 18.55 15.99 -7.05
CA LEU A 390 18.20 14.94 -8.02
C LEU A 390 18.51 15.36 -9.47
N ARG A 391 18.32 16.63 -9.83
CA ARG A 391 18.72 17.16 -11.12
C ARG A 391 20.24 17.12 -11.34
N GLN A 392 21.02 17.27 -10.28
CA GLN A 392 22.47 17.15 -10.32
C GLN A 392 22.93 15.69 -10.42
N LEU A 393 22.23 14.76 -9.74
CA LEU A 393 22.57 13.35 -9.71
C LEU A 393 22.12 12.59 -10.97
N ARG A 394 21.04 13.02 -11.63
CA ARG A 394 20.51 12.32 -12.80
C ARG A 394 21.56 12.26 -13.92
N PHE A 395 21.59 11.12 -14.60
CA PHE A 395 22.35 10.98 -15.83
C PHE A 395 21.73 11.88 -16.92
N LYS A 396 22.57 12.63 -17.64
CA LYS A 396 22.09 13.61 -18.63
C LYS A 396 21.89 12.99 -20.00
N ASP A 397 22.73 12.00 -20.33
CA ASP A 397 22.68 11.31 -21.59
C ASP A 397 21.67 10.16 -21.54
N ASP A 398 21.07 9.85 -22.67
CA ASP A 398 20.22 8.67 -22.80
C ASP A 398 21.07 7.41 -22.72
N PHE A 399 20.69 6.47 -21.89
CA PHE A 399 21.29 5.15 -21.84
C PHE A 399 20.24 4.06 -21.68
N LEU A 400 20.51 2.90 -22.22
CA LEU A 400 19.65 1.74 -22.09
C LEU A 400 19.83 1.12 -20.70
N TYR A 401 18.74 1.07 -19.93
CA TYR A 401 18.72 0.35 -18.67
C TYR A 401 18.86 -1.15 -18.90
N SER A 402 19.87 -1.78 -18.29
CA SER A 402 20.08 -3.22 -18.32
C SER A 402 20.04 -3.78 -16.90
N TYR A 403 18.97 -4.50 -16.58
CA TYR A 403 18.82 -5.12 -15.25
C TYR A 403 19.91 -6.14 -14.89
N PRO A 404 20.39 -7.00 -15.82
CA PRO A 404 21.49 -7.91 -15.53
C PRO A 404 22.83 -7.22 -15.23
N GLU A 405 22.99 -5.94 -15.60
CA GLU A 405 24.25 -5.18 -15.51
C GLU A 405 24.13 -3.97 -14.57
N LEU A 406 23.37 -4.13 -13.48
CA LEU A 406 23.14 -3.05 -12.48
C LEU A 406 24.44 -2.47 -11.93
N GLU A 407 25.46 -3.30 -11.70
CA GLU A 407 26.77 -2.83 -11.23
C GLU A 407 27.41 -1.81 -12.17
N LYS A 408 27.29 -1.99 -13.48
CA LYS A 408 27.79 -1.03 -14.46
C LYS A 408 27.04 0.29 -14.38
N ILE A 409 25.73 0.23 -14.21
CA ILE A 409 24.87 1.41 -14.09
C ILE A 409 25.22 2.23 -12.85
N PHE A 410 25.40 1.56 -11.71
CA PHE A 410 25.78 2.22 -10.46
C PHE A 410 27.20 2.85 -10.58
N ALA A 411 28.14 2.15 -11.23
CA ALA A 411 29.46 2.70 -11.51
C ALA A 411 29.36 3.96 -12.40
N MET A 412 28.56 3.92 -13.47
CA MET A 412 28.33 5.08 -14.35
C MET A 412 27.72 6.26 -13.61
N LEU A 413 26.75 6.05 -12.72
CA LEU A 413 26.16 7.11 -11.91
C LEU A 413 27.19 7.77 -11.01
N PHE A 414 28.07 7.00 -10.37
CA PHE A 414 29.11 7.54 -9.51
C PHE A 414 30.20 8.28 -10.33
N VAL A 415 30.61 7.74 -11.48
CA VAL A 415 31.57 8.41 -12.36
C VAL A 415 31.02 9.72 -12.89
N ASN A 416 29.72 9.77 -13.25
CA ASN A 416 29.04 10.97 -13.72
C ASN A 416 28.95 12.05 -12.62
N ASN A 417 28.76 11.64 -11.38
CA ASN A 417 28.72 12.55 -10.23
C ASN A 417 29.26 11.85 -8.97
N GLN A 418 30.48 12.22 -8.57
CA GLN A 418 31.18 11.63 -7.42
C GLN A 418 30.51 11.97 -6.06
N ASP A 419 29.60 12.94 -6.01
CA ASP A 419 28.79 13.22 -4.83
C ASP A 419 27.70 12.18 -4.62
N ASN A 420 27.41 11.34 -5.64
CA ASN A 420 26.47 10.24 -5.54
C ASN A 420 27.08 9.03 -4.80
N LYS A 421 27.36 9.23 -3.50
CA LYS A 421 27.97 8.17 -2.67
C LYS A 421 27.05 6.93 -2.55
N MET A 422 25.73 7.09 -2.65
CA MET A 422 24.81 5.97 -2.68
C MET A 422 25.07 5.06 -3.88
N ALA A 423 25.37 5.63 -5.05
CA ALA A 423 25.69 4.85 -6.25
C ALA A 423 26.97 4.03 -6.06
N LEU A 424 28.01 4.59 -5.42
CA LEU A 424 29.24 3.87 -5.08
C LEU A 424 28.97 2.71 -4.12
N ASP A 425 28.21 2.96 -3.04
CA ASP A 425 27.86 1.93 -2.07
C ASP A 425 27.06 0.79 -2.74
N TYR A 426 26.09 1.13 -3.60
CA TYR A 426 25.32 0.15 -4.37
C TYR A 426 26.19 -0.63 -5.38
N PHE A 427 27.14 0.03 -6.02
CA PHE A 427 28.06 -0.61 -6.95
C PHE A 427 28.88 -1.70 -6.27
N LEU A 428 29.59 -1.37 -5.21
CA LEU A 428 30.45 -2.31 -4.51
C LEU A 428 29.64 -3.43 -3.82
N ALA A 429 28.50 -3.07 -3.23
CA ALA A 429 27.58 -4.03 -2.65
C ALA A 429 27.03 -5.04 -3.68
N GLN A 430 26.69 -4.58 -4.89
CA GLN A 430 26.20 -5.43 -5.96
C GLN A 430 27.27 -6.45 -6.44
N LEU A 431 28.53 -6.03 -6.53
CA LEU A 431 29.63 -6.94 -6.86
C LEU A 431 29.77 -8.07 -5.84
N LEU A 432 29.64 -7.76 -4.55
CA LEU A 432 29.66 -8.77 -3.49
C LEU A 432 28.45 -9.70 -3.53
N LEU A 433 27.26 -9.18 -3.80
CA LEU A 433 26.04 -9.97 -3.93
C LEU A 433 26.12 -10.97 -5.08
N LYS A 434 26.67 -10.54 -6.22
CA LYS A 434 26.92 -11.38 -7.42
C LYS A 434 28.13 -12.31 -7.28
N GLY A 435 28.89 -12.25 -6.20
CA GLY A 435 30.12 -13.03 -6.04
C GLY A 435 31.25 -12.63 -6.98
N GLN A 436 31.21 -11.41 -7.55
CA GLN A 436 32.25 -10.88 -8.44
C GLN A 436 33.44 -10.35 -7.63
N VAL A 437 34.06 -11.23 -6.87
CA VAL A 437 35.05 -10.89 -5.84
C VAL A 437 36.33 -10.24 -6.39
N GLN A 438 36.79 -10.63 -7.59
CA GLN A 438 37.98 -10.03 -8.21
C GLN A 438 37.70 -8.57 -8.61
N GLN A 439 36.56 -8.32 -9.22
CA GLN A 439 36.13 -6.95 -9.57
C GLN A 439 35.92 -6.11 -8.31
N PHE A 440 35.29 -6.66 -7.27
CA PHE A 440 35.15 -5.97 -6.00
C PHE A 440 36.50 -5.52 -5.43
N MET A 441 37.50 -6.39 -5.39
CA MET A 441 38.83 -6.04 -4.88
C MET A 441 39.50 -4.92 -5.70
N GLN A 442 39.39 -4.98 -7.03
CA GLN A 442 39.92 -3.96 -7.92
C GLN A 442 39.25 -2.60 -7.72
N TYR A 443 37.92 -2.58 -7.72
CA TYR A 443 37.16 -1.35 -7.60
C TYR A 443 37.14 -0.79 -6.18
N LEU A 444 37.35 -1.60 -5.15
CA LEU A 444 37.51 -1.12 -3.79
C LEU A 444 38.77 -0.27 -3.63
N GLN A 445 39.90 -0.70 -4.23
CA GLN A 445 41.13 0.09 -4.26
C GLN A 445 40.92 1.42 -5.00
N TRP A 446 40.26 1.37 -6.16
CA TRP A 446 39.89 2.55 -6.91
C TRP A 446 38.99 3.50 -6.08
N ALA A 447 37.96 3.00 -5.39
CA ALA A 447 37.06 3.79 -4.57
C ALA A 447 37.78 4.49 -3.39
N GLN A 448 38.77 3.84 -2.79
CA GLN A 448 39.64 4.45 -1.77
C GLN A 448 40.51 5.58 -2.35
N GLN A 449 41.09 5.37 -3.51
CA GLN A 449 41.96 6.31 -4.18
C GLN A 449 41.22 7.61 -4.58
N TYR A 450 39.97 7.50 -5.02
CA TYR A 450 39.13 8.61 -5.42
C TYR A 450 38.26 9.18 -4.30
N GLY A 451 38.60 8.90 -3.02
CA GLY A 451 38.00 9.51 -1.85
C GLY A 451 36.57 9.04 -1.54
N GLY A 452 36.23 7.83 -1.97
CA GLY A 452 34.93 7.21 -1.63
C GLY A 452 34.79 6.93 -0.15
N TYR A 453 35.88 6.45 0.48
CA TYR A 453 35.92 6.10 1.90
C TYR A 453 37.17 6.69 2.55
N LYS A 454 36.99 7.38 3.67
CA LYS A 454 38.11 7.89 4.50
C LYS A 454 38.88 6.75 5.20
N TYR A 455 38.17 5.70 5.57
CA TYR A 455 38.68 4.45 6.15
C TYR A 455 37.86 3.29 5.58
N MET A 456 38.44 2.11 5.61
CA MET A 456 37.81 0.91 5.09
C MET A 456 36.59 0.55 5.96
N PRO A 457 35.37 0.49 5.40
CA PRO A 457 34.20 0.03 6.14
C PRO A 457 34.37 -1.39 6.70
N GLU A 458 33.85 -1.65 7.89
CA GLU A 458 34.04 -2.91 8.61
C GLU A 458 33.48 -4.10 7.80
N GLY A 459 32.31 -3.95 7.18
CA GLY A 459 31.73 -5.01 6.35
C GLY A 459 32.56 -5.33 5.11
N TYR A 460 33.27 -4.35 4.53
CA TYR A 460 34.19 -4.60 3.42
C TYR A 460 35.51 -5.21 3.89
N GLN A 461 36.01 -4.84 5.09
CA GLN A 461 37.17 -5.54 5.70
C GLN A 461 36.87 -7.01 5.92
N ASP A 462 35.64 -7.33 6.38
CA ASP A 462 35.18 -8.69 6.57
C ASP A 462 35.09 -9.47 5.24
N ALA A 463 34.54 -8.83 4.19
CA ALA A 463 34.51 -9.42 2.86
C ALA A 463 35.92 -9.68 2.31
N VAL A 464 36.86 -8.74 2.45
CA VAL A 464 38.25 -8.91 2.03
C VAL A 464 38.91 -10.09 2.76
N ARG A 465 38.76 -10.19 4.09
CA ARG A 465 39.28 -11.31 4.89
C ARG A 465 38.69 -12.64 4.43
N CYS A 466 37.39 -12.68 4.20
CA CYS A 466 36.71 -13.89 3.72
C CYS A 466 37.28 -14.31 2.33
N ILE A 467 37.43 -13.36 1.41
CA ILE A 467 37.97 -13.61 0.05
C ILE A 467 39.41 -14.15 0.12
N GLN A 468 40.29 -13.46 0.87
CA GLN A 468 41.70 -13.85 1.03
C GLN A 468 41.87 -15.20 1.69
N SER A 469 41.02 -15.55 2.65
CA SER A 469 41.04 -16.84 3.34
C SER A 469 40.31 -17.96 2.62
N GLN A 470 39.83 -17.73 1.39
CA GLN A 470 39.02 -18.69 0.61
C GLN A 470 37.80 -19.22 1.40
N GLY A 471 37.14 -18.34 2.17
CA GLY A 471 35.98 -18.68 2.97
C GLY A 471 36.25 -19.32 4.33
N ARG A 472 37.52 -19.47 4.71
CA ARG A 472 37.90 -20.10 6.01
C ARG A 472 37.72 -19.16 7.20
N GLN A 473 37.89 -17.85 6.99
CA GLN A 473 37.60 -16.81 7.99
C GLN A 473 36.32 -16.11 7.59
N GLY A 474 35.25 -16.39 8.28
CA GLY A 474 33.94 -15.86 7.90
C GLY A 474 33.30 -15.03 9.01
N GLY A 475 33.16 -13.74 8.76
CA GLY A 475 32.23 -12.87 9.43
C GLY A 475 30.86 -12.91 8.77
N SER A 476 30.19 -11.76 8.71
CA SER A 476 28.85 -11.63 8.15
C SER A 476 28.79 -11.98 6.64
N TYR A 477 29.77 -11.53 5.87
CA TYR A 477 29.88 -11.88 4.44
C TYR A 477 30.14 -13.37 4.25
N GLY A 478 31.03 -13.99 5.01
CA GLY A 478 31.30 -15.43 4.94
C GLY A 478 30.04 -16.27 5.23
N GLN A 479 29.24 -15.88 6.21
CA GLN A 479 27.94 -16.51 6.48
C GLN A 479 26.97 -16.38 5.31
N TYR A 480 26.92 -15.20 4.65
CA TYR A 480 26.12 -15.01 3.45
C TYR A 480 26.55 -15.96 2.33
N VAL A 481 27.84 -16.03 1.99
CA VAL A 481 28.38 -16.92 0.96
C VAL A 481 28.04 -18.38 1.23
N GLN A 482 28.22 -18.86 2.48
CA GLN A 482 27.86 -20.23 2.86
C GLN A 482 26.36 -20.53 2.69
N ARG A 483 25.48 -19.55 2.98
CA ARG A 483 24.03 -19.70 2.77
C ARG A 483 23.69 -19.79 1.26
N GLN A 484 24.39 -19.03 0.40
CA GLN A 484 24.18 -19.11 -1.05
C GLN A 484 24.65 -20.45 -1.63
N LEU A 485 25.79 -20.96 -1.19
CA LEU A 485 26.30 -22.26 -1.60
C LEU A 485 25.34 -23.40 -1.22
N LYS A 486 24.76 -23.36 -0.05
CA LYS A 486 23.75 -24.35 0.38
C LYS A 486 22.47 -24.28 -0.48
N LYS A 487 22.04 -23.09 -0.90
CA LYS A 487 20.90 -22.94 -1.81
C LYS A 487 21.19 -23.42 -3.22
N GLY A 488 22.40 -23.19 -3.75
CA GLY A 488 22.82 -23.62 -5.07
C GLY A 488 23.07 -25.13 -5.19
N GLY A 489 23.46 -25.79 -4.11
CA GLY A 489 23.66 -27.25 -4.08
C GLY A 489 22.39 -28.08 -3.86
N ALA A 490 21.24 -27.41 -3.63
CA ALA A 490 19.93 -28.04 -3.48
C ALA A 490 19.08 -28.01 -4.79
N LYS A 491 19.66 -27.54 -5.89
CA LYS A 491 19.13 -27.65 -7.24
C LYS A 491 19.89 -28.75 -7.96
#